data_c00bf912d64d9793a0077bbeb4b5fd05
#
_entry.id   c00bf912d64d9793a0077bbeb4b5fd05
#
_cell.length_a   1.000
_cell.length_b   1.000
_cell.length_c   1.000
_cell.angle_alpha   90.00
_cell.angle_beta   90.00
_cell.angle_gamma   90.00
#
_symmetry.space_group_name_H-M   'P 1'
#
loop_
_entity.id
_entity.type
_entity.pdbx_description
1 polymer ?
#
loop_
_entity_poly.entity_id
_entity_poly.type
_entity_poly.pdbx_seq_one_letter_code
_entity_poly.pdbx_strand_id
1 'polypeptide(L)'
;MRPESAKTKNYKRADASFAAWKPIGEKSASDLGGNMATSTKTTAVREPFTKAQLLGEIAEETGLTKKDVAAVFDSLRGIMQRHLKPRAAGTFTLPGLLKLTVAKKPATKERKGVNPFTGEEMVFKAKPASRTVKARVLKGLKELAE
;
A
#
# COMPACT_ATOMS: atom_id res chain seq x y z
N MET A 1 -57.23 -30.26 -2.22
CA MET A 1 -56.41 -30.75 -3.32
C MET A 1 -54.96 -30.27 -3.11
N ARG A 2 -54.09 -31.20 -2.76
CA ARG A 2 -52.61 -31.00 -2.85
C ARG A 2 -52.13 -31.36 -4.25
N PRO A 3 -51.03 -30.79 -4.72
CA PRO A 3 -49.92 -31.61 -5.15
C PRO A 3 -48.60 -31.10 -4.55
N GLU A 4 -47.71 -31.92 -3.98
CA GLU A 4 -46.72 -32.79 -4.57
C GLU A 4 -45.79 -32.06 -5.55
N SER A 5 -44.51 -32.06 -5.49
CA SER A 5 -43.50 -32.97 -4.92
C SER A 5 -42.13 -32.25 -4.99
N ALA A 6 -41.42 -32.25 -3.89
CA ALA A 6 -40.01 -31.83 -3.84
C ALA A 6 -39.13 -32.86 -4.61
N LYS A 7 -38.50 -32.45 -5.68
CA LYS A 7 -37.39 -33.17 -6.30
C LYS A 7 -36.08 -32.87 -5.56
N THR A 8 -35.75 -33.72 -4.64
CA THR A 8 -34.41 -33.85 -4.08
C THR A 8 -33.42 -34.23 -5.18
N LYS A 9 -32.57 -33.26 -5.56
CA LYS A 9 -31.39 -33.55 -6.37
C LYS A 9 -30.35 -34.24 -5.51
N ASN A 10 -30.17 -35.53 -5.72
CA ASN A 10 -29.06 -36.33 -5.25
C ASN A 10 -27.72 -35.66 -5.65
N TYR A 11 -27.01 -35.16 -4.67
CA TYR A 11 -25.60 -34.83 -4.80
C TYR A 11 -24.81 -36.12 -4.70
N LYS A 12 -24.48 -36.73 -5.85
CA LYS A 12 -23.50 -37.80 -5.93
C LYS A 12 -22.19 -37.31 -5.37
N ARG A 13 -21.70 -38.01 -4.36
CA ARG A 13 -20.33 -37.95 -3.88
C ARG A 13 -19.38 -38.03 -5.06
N ALA A 14 -18.64 -37.00 -5.32
CA ALA A 14 -17.47 -37.01 -6.18
C ALA A 14 -16.25 -37.29 -5.32
N ASP A 15 -15.72 -38.42 -5.58
CA ASP A 15 -14.39 -38.97 -5.39
C ASP A 15 -13.35 -38.28 -4.57
N ALA A 16 -12.85 -39.06 -3.64
CA ALA A 16 -11.62 -38.91 -2.92
C ALA A 16 -10.40 -38.94 -3.86
N SER A 17 -10.02 -37.82 -4.42
CA SER A 17 -8.69 -37.59 -4.98
C SER A 17 -8.00 -36.36 -4.35
N PHE A 18 -8.26 -36.11 -3.07
CA PHE A 18 -7.51 -35.13 -2.29
C PHE A 18 -6.31 -35.77 -1.58
N ALA A 19 -5.62 -36.65 -2.28
CA ALA A 19 -4.43 -37.33 -1.78
C ALA A 19 -3.22 -37.03 -2.66
N ALA A 20 -2.76 -35.78 -2.68
CA ALA A 20 -1.38 -35.43 -3.06
C ALA A 20 -0.99 -34.02 -2.64
N TRP A 21 -1.40 -33.54 -1.47
CA TRP A 21 -0.67 -32.50 -0.82
C TRP A 21 0.58 -33.14 -0.21
N LYS A 22 1.70 -33.13 -0.93
CA LYS A 22 3.01 -33.37 -0.33
C LYS A 22 3.33 -32.14 0.54
N PRO A 23 3.47 -32.28 1.85
CA PRO A 23 4.01 -31.18 2.66
C PRO A 23 5.43 -30.91 2.16
N ILE A 24 5.66 -29.70 1.68
CA ILE A 24 6.99 -29.18 1.39
C ILE A 24 7.72 -29.21 2.71
N GLY A 25 8.73 -30.09 2.80
CA GLY A 25 9.72 -30.28 3.83
C GLY A 25 9.45 -29.63 5.18
N GLU A 26 9.16 -30.45 6.18
CA GLU A 26 9.32 -30.10 7.59
C GLU A 26 10.74 -29.58 7.80
N LYS A 27 10.94 -28.29 7.71
CA LYS A 27 12.09 -27.66 8.36
C LYS A 27 11.79 -27.70 9.86
N SER A 28 12.54 -28.55 10.52
CA SER A 28 12.51 -28.75 11.94
C SER A 28 12.43 -27.42 12.70
N ALA A 29 11.56 -27.37 13.71
CA ALA A 29 11.35 -26.21 14.59
C ALA A 29 12.60 -25.81 15.40
N SER A 30 13.74 -26.44 15.18
CA SER A 30 15.03 -26.13 15.82
C SER A 30 15.81 -25.00 15.12
N ASP A 31 15.44 -24.58 13.90
CA ASP A 31 16.15 -23.51 13.19
C ASP A 31 15.56 -22.09 13.42
N LEU A 32 14.53 -21.96 14.25
CA LEU A 32 13.94 -20.66 14.60
C LEU A 32 14.57 -20.00 15.84
N GLY A 33 15.66 -20.56 16.35
CA GLY A 33 16.42 -20.03 17.49
C GLY A 33 17.51 -19.03 17.14
N GLY A 34 17.54 -18.50 15.94
CA GLY A 34 18.40 -17.39 15.54
C GLY A 34 17.93 -16.11 16.20
N ASN A 35 18.60 -15.72 17.29
CA ASN A 35 18.50 -14.39 17.90
C ASN A 35 18.68 -13.32 16.81
N MET A 36 17.57 -12.80 16.27
CA MET A 36 17.58 -11.63 15.39
C MET A 36 17.93 -10.41 16.25
N ALA A 37 19.19 -10.28 16.61
CA ALA A 37 19.74 -8.99 16.97
C ALA A 37 19.68 -8.13 15.68
N THR A 38 18.58 -7.42 15.50
CA THR A 38 18.45 -6.37 14.48
C THR A 38 19.46 -5.29 14.86
N SER A 39 20.66 -5.42 14.32
CA SER A 39 21.67 -4.38 14.37
C SER A 39 21.18 -3.25 13.47
N THR A 40 20.35 -2.37 14.03
CA THR A 40 19.98 -1.12 13.35
C THR A 40 21.24 -0.27 13.22
N LYS A 41 21.79 -0.20 12.03
CA LYS A 41 22.89 0.70 11.70
C LYS A 41 22.41 2.14 11.88
N THR A 42 22.76 2.80 12.96
CA THR A 42 22.36 4.19 13.27
C THR A 42 23.29 5.21 12.61
N THR A 43 24.17 4.79 11.70
CA THR A 43 25.12 5.69 11.04
C THR A 43 24.39 6.61 10.08
N ALA A 44 24.63 7.94 10.23
CA ALA A 44 24.03 8.94 9.37
C ALA A 44 24.42 8.73 7.90
N VAL A 45 23.43 8.68 7.02
CA VAL A 45 23.60 8.52 5.57
C VAL A 45 23.79 9.92 4.96
N ARG A 46 24.93 10.16 4.30
CA ARG A 46 25.25 11.45 3.68
C ARG A 46 24.58 11.66 2.33
N GLU A 47 24.28 10.57 1.62
CA GLU A 47 23.67 10.61 0.30
C GLU A 47 22.35 9.83 0.28
N PRO A 48 21.32 10.32 -0.42
CA PRO A 48 20.04 9.61 -0.48
C PRO A 48 20.23 8.26 -1.19
N PHE A 49 19.71 7.20 -0.59
CA PHE A 49 19.75 5.88 -1.20
C PHE A 49 18.93 5.81 -2.50
N THR A 50 19.51 5.19 -3.51
CA THR A 50 18.75 4.73 -4.67
C THR A 50 17.83 3.58 -4.30
N LYS A 51 16.81 3.30 -5.12
CA LYS A 51 15.89 2.17 -4.88
C LYS A 51 16.63 0.85 -4.63
N ALA A 52 17.67 0.59 -5.41
CA ALA A 52 18.44 -0.66 -5.31
C ALA A 52 19.25 -0.75 -4.00
N GLN A 53 19.82 0.36 -3.57
CA GLN A 53 20.55 0.46 -2.30
C GLN A 53 19.59 0.32 -1.11
N LEU A 54 18.44 0.99 -1.13
CA LEU A 54 17.42 0.86 -0.09
C LEU A 54 16.94 -0.59 0.08
N LEU A 55 16.64 -1.28 -1.03
CA LEU A 55 16.24 -2.69 -0.98
C LEU A 55 17.39 -3.58 -0.49
N GLY A 56 18.64 -3.23 -0.80
CA GLY A 56 19.82 -3.93 -0.32
C GLY A 56 20.00 -3.81 1.18
N GLU A 57 19.93 -2.59 1.70
CA GLU A 57 20.09 -2.30 3.13
C GLU A 57 19.04 -2.99 3.98
N ILE A 58 17.76 -2.91 3.54
CA ILE A 58 16.66 -3.62 4.22
C ILE A 58 16.86 -5.14 4.17
N ALA A 59 17.34 -5.67 3.04
CA ALA A 59 17.62 -7.10 2.90
C ALA A 59 18.72 -7.56 3.87
N GLU A 60 19.77 -6.76 4.04
CA GLU A 60 20.86 -7.03 5.00
C GLU A 60 20.38 -6.97 6.45
N GLU A 61 19.58 -5.96 6.80
CA GLU A 61 19.05 -5.80 8.16
C GLU A 61 18.03 -6.89 8.55
N THR A 62 17.19 -7.30 7.59
CA THR A 62 16.10 -8.27 7.86
C THR A 62 16.48 -9.72 7.57
N GLY A 63 17.62 -9.96 6.92
CA GLY A 63 18.02 -11.29 6.47
C GLY A 63 17.17 -11.84 5.32
N LEU A 64 16.36 -11.01 4.69
CA LEU A 64 15.52 -11.36 3.53
C LEU A 64 16.30 -11.20 2.22
N THR A 65 15.82 -11.83 1.15
CA THR A 65 16.37 -11.55 -0.18
C THR A 65 15.87 -10.22 -0.71
N LYS A 66 16.66 -9.54 -1.56
CA LYS A 66 16.22 -8.30 -2.24
C LYS A 66 14.91 -8.45 -3.02
N LYS A 67 14.64 -9.67 -3.51
CA LYS A 67 13.38 -10.00 -4.21
C LYS A 67 12.19 -10.00 -3.24
N ASP A 68 12.36 -10.57 -2.07
CA ASP A 68 11.30 -10.63 -1.05
C ASP A 68 10.98 -9.22 -0.54
N VAL A 69 12.01 -8.42 -0.28
CA VAL A 69 11.84 -7.02 0.11
C VAL A 69 11.08 -6.25 -0.99
N ALA A 70 11.44 -6.42 -2.26
CA ALA A 70 10.72 -5.81 -3.37
C ALA A 70 9.26 -6.24 -3.42
N ALA A 71 8.97 -7.53 -3.21
CA ALA A 71 7.61 -8.06 -3.17
C ALA A 71 6.77 -7.45 -2.02
N VAL A 72 7.38 -7.22 -0.85
CA VAL A 72 6.75 -6.53 0.28
C VAL A 72 6.37 -5.09 -0.10
N PHE A 73 7.28 -4.33 -0.75
CA PHE A 73 7.00 -2.97 -1.22
C PHE A 73 5.90 -2.95 -2.29
N ASP A 74 5.88 -3.90 -3.21
CA ASP A 74 4.83 -3.99 -4.23
C ASP A 74 3.47 -4.33 -3.61
N SER A 75 3.44 -5.23 -2.64
CA SER A 75 2.25 -5.55 -1.86
C SER A 75 1.72 -4.32 -1.10
N LEU A 76 2.61 -3.60 -0.39
CA LEU A 76 2.26 -2.36 0.31
C LEU A 76 1.69 -1.30 -0.65
N ARG A 77 2.31 -1.13 -1.81
CA ARG A 77 1.81 -0.25 -2.88
C ARG A 77 0.41 -0.66 -3.33
N GLY A 78 0.16 -1.95 -3.51
CA GLY A 78 -1.15 -2.48 -3.87
C GLY A 78 -2.21 -2.20 -2.81
N ILE A 79 -1.86 -2.32 -1.53
CA ILE A 79 -2.75 -1.98 -0.41
C ILE A 79 -3.06 -0.48 -0.42
N MET A 80 -2.05 0.38 -0.52
CA MET A 80 -2.24 1.83 -0.62
C MET A 80 -3.15 2.21 -1.79
N GLN A 81 -2.91 1.62 -2.96
CA GLN A 81 -3.74 1.85 -4.14
C GLN A 81 -5.21 1.52 -3.90
N ARG A 82 -5.50 0.39 -3.22
CA ARG A 82 -6.88 0.00 -2.88
C ARG A 82 -7.56 1.00 -1.98
N HIS A 83 -6.85 1.58 -1.00
CA HIS A 83 -7.39 2.59 -0.08
C HIS A 83 -7.59 3.97 -0.73
N LEU A 84 -6.79 4.31 -1.73
CA LEU A 84 -6.81 5.63 -2.38
C LEU A 84 -7.68 5.68 -3.65
N LYS A 85 -8.24 4.55 -4.11
CA LYS A 85 -9.14 4.50 -5.27
C LYS A 85 -10.38 5.37 -5.10
N PRO A 86 -11.05 5.79 -6.20
CA PRO A 86 -12.38 6.37 -6.15
C PRO A 86 -13.34 5.42 -5.42
N ARG A 87 -14.17 5.96 -4.52
CA ARG A 87 -15.13 5.22 -3.68
C ARG A 87 -14.50 4.35 -2.57
N ALA A 88 -13.18 4.38 -2.39
CA ALA A 88 -12.52 3.76 -1.24
C ALA A 88 -12.48 4.74 -0.05
N ALA A 89 -11.93 4.29 1.09
CA ALA A 89 -11.83 5.07 2.32
C ALA A 89 -11.17 6.45 2.15
N GLY A 90 -10.35 6.65 1.09
CA GLY A 90 -9.65 7.90 0.82
C GLY A 90 -8.56 8.24 1.81
N THR A 91 -8.30 7.37 2.77
CA THR A 91 -7.23 7.53 3.76
C THR A 91 -6.47 6.22 3.93
N PHE A 92 -5.15 6.34 4.10
CA PHE A 92 -4.27 5.22 4.43
C PHE A 92 -3.26 5.70 5.46
N THR A 93 -3.10 4.95 6.54
CA THR A 93 -2.11 5.26 7.58
C THR A 93 -1.04 4.19 7.59
N LEU A 94 0.21 4.59 7.40
CA LEU A 94 1.37 3.75 7.65
C LEU A 94 1.79 3.99 9.10
N PRO A 95 1.68 2.98 9.98
CA PRO A 95 1.93 3.13 11.41
C PRO A 95 3.30 3.74 11.67
N GLY A 96 3.37 4.71 12.59
CA GLY A 96 4.60 5.39 12.97
C GLY A 96 5.16 6.39 11.97
N LEU A 97 4.86 6.31 10.69
CA LEU A 97 5.53 7.07 9.64
C LEU A 97 4.65 8.19 9.07
N LEU A 98 3.61 7.85 8.35
CA LEU A 98 2.82 8.85 7.63
C LEU A 98 1.34 8.45 7.45
N LYS A 99 0.50 9.48 7.24
CA LYS A 99 -0.90 9.34 6.87
C LYS A 99 -1.13 9.97 5.50
N LEU A 100 -1.66 9.19 4.57
CA LEU A 100 -2.08 9.64 3.26
C LEU A 100 -3.58 9.95 3.29
N THR A 101 -3.98 11.07 2.72
CA THR A 101 -5.38 11.49 2.62
C THR A 101 -5.66 12.01 1.22
N VAL A 102 -6.74 11.55 0.62
CA VAL A 102 -7.20 12.03 -0.69
C VAL A 102 -8.04 13.28 -0.48
N ALA A 103 -7.55 14.42 -0.92
CA ALA A 103 -8.31 15.66 -1.00
C ALA A 103 -8.96 15.78 -2.38
N LYS A 104 -10.28 15.93 -2.40
CA LYS A 104 -11.04 16.23 -3.63
C LYS A 104 -11.06 17.73 -3.83
N LYS A 105 -10.59 18.19 -4.98
CA LYS A 105 -10.74 19.58 -5.40
C LYS A 105 -11.95 19.67 -6.34
N PRO A 106 -12.95 20.50 -6.01
CA PRO A 106 -14.12 20.69 -6.88
C PRO A 106 -13.69 21.30 -8.23
N ALA A 107 -14.50 21.11 -9.24
CA ALA A 107 -14.35 21.81 -10.49
C ALA A 107 -14.50 23.32 -10.26
N THR A 108 -13.61 24.10 -10.85
CA THR A 108 -13.67 25.56 -10.80
C THR A 108 -14.20 26.05 -12.14
N LYS A 109 -15.27 26.85 -12.12
CA LYS A 109 -15.83 27.47 -13.31
C LYS A 109 -14.86 28.52 -13.85
N GLU A 110 -15.02 28.84 -15.12
CA GLU A 110 -14.34 29.95 -15.75
C GLU A 110 -14.68 31.27 -15.01
N ARG A 111 -13.65 32.06 -14.75
CA ARG A 111 -13.81 33.36 -14.10
C ARG A 111 -12.92 34.40 -14.76
N LYS A 112 -13.42 35.59 -14.90
CA LYS A 112 -12.65 36.77 -15.28
C LYS A 112 -11.80 37.21 -14.07
N GLY A 113 -10.61 37.65 -14.31
CA GLY A 113 -9.72 38.22 -13.31
C GLY A 113 -8.70 39.12 -13.98
N VAL A 114 -8.02 39.93 -13.22
CA VAL A 114 -7.00 40.86 -13.70
C VAL A 114 -5.62 40.29 -13.35
N ASN A 115 -4.70 40.36 -14.31
CA ASN A 115 -3.31 39.97 -14.07
C ASN A 115 -2.66 41.03 -13.13
N PRO A 116 -2.19 40.65 -11.95
CA PRO A 116 -1.63 41.61 -10.99
C PRO A 116 -0.35 42.29 -11.47
N PHE A 117 0.32 41.77 -12.50
CA PHE A 117 1.56 42.34 -13.04
C PHE A 117 1.32 43.28 -14.22
N THR A 118 0.36 42.97 -15.10
CA THR A 118 0.13 43.74 -16.33
C THR A 118 -1.13 44.61 -16.26
N GLY A 119 -2.02 44.37 -15.27
CA GLY A 119 -3.31 45.06 -15.18
C GLY A 119 -4.34 44.66 -16.24
N GLU A 120 -4.01 43.70 -17.10
CA GLU A 120 -4.88 43.25 -18.17
C GLU A 120 -5.96 42.28 -17.69
N GLU A 121 -7.14 42.39 -18.24
CA GLU A 121 -8.20 41.39 -18.02
C GLU A 121 -7.81 40.08 -18.66
N MET A 122 -7.80 39.00 -17.86
CA MET A 122 -7.61 37.65 -18.38
C MET A 122 -8.71 36.73 -17.89
N VAL A 123 -9.00 35.72 -18.71
CA VAL A 123 -10.00 34.70 -18.41
C VAL A 123 -9.28 33.47 -17.88
N PHE A 124 -9.52 33.14 -16.60
CA PHE A 124 -9.05 31.88 -16.04
C PHE A 124 -9.95 30.76 -16.49
N LYS A 125 -9.39 29.85 -17.30
CA LYS A 125 -10.11 28.69 -17.83
C LYS A 125 -10.68 27.81 -16.72
N ALA A 126 -11.82 27.23 -16.97
CA ALA A 126 -12.43 26.23 -16.10
C ALA A 126 -11.45 25.06 -15.83
N LYS A 127 -11.32 24.64 -14.57
CA LYS A 127 -10.52 23.48 -14.18
C LYS A 127 -11.45 22.34 -13.78
N PRO A 128 -11.27 21.13 -14.34
CA PRO A 128 -12.07 19.98 -13.95
C PRO A 128 -11.81 19.59 -12.49
N ALA A 129 -12.75 18.88 -11.90
CA ALA A 129 -12.57 18.31 -10.57
C ALA A 129 -11.36 17.39 -10.55
N SER A 130 -10.48 17.56 -9.58
CA SER A 130 -9.26 16.78 -9.44
C SER A 130 -9.14 16.17 -8.06
N ARG A 131 -8.36 15.11 -7.95
CA ARG A 131 -8.06 14.43 -6.69
C ARG A 131 -6.57 14.54 -6.42
N THR A 132 -6.22 14.98 -5.24
CA THR A 132 -4.81 15.14 -4.83
C THR A 132 -4.58 14.30 -3.58
N VAL A 133 -3.49 13.56 -3.55
CA VAL A 133 -3.06 12.85 -2.35
C VAL A 133 -2.22 13.81 -1.51
N LYS A 134 -2.61 14.01 -0.25
CA LYS A 134 -1.83 14.76 0.75
C LYS A 134 -1.20 13.78 1.72
N ALA A 135 0.11 13.90 1.93
CA ALA A 135 0.85 13.16 2.95
C ALA A 135 0.98 14.03 4.21
N ARG A 136 0.69 13.44 5.36
CA ARG A 136 0.91 14.04 6.68
C ARG A 136 1.87 13.15 7.46
N VAL A 137 2.95 13.73 7.93
CA VAL A 137 3.94 13.08 8.78
C VAL A 137 3.33 12.82 10.15
N LEU A 138 3.54 11.62 10.70
CA LEU A 138 3.15 11.24 12.05
C LEU A 138 4.28 11.54 13.05
N LYS A 139 3.93 11.48 14.34
CA LYS A 139 4.85 11.83 15.43
C LYS A 139 6.15 11.02 15.38
N GLY A 140 6.06 9.70 15.20
CA GLY A 140 7.24 8.84 15.12
C GLY A 140 8.27 9.24 14.06
N LEU A 141 7.81 9.68 12.87
CA LEU A 141 8.75 10.15 11.83
C LEU A 141 9.33 11.54 12.15
N LYS A 142 8.65 12.38 12.95
CA LYS A 142 9.18 13.65 13.41
C LYS A 142 10.29 13.46 14.44
N GLU A 143 10.10 12.54 15.37
CA GLU A 143 11.08 12.20 16.40
C GLU A 143 12.40 11.64 15.81
N LEU A 144 12.34 11.04 14.61
CA LEU A 144 13.55 10.59 13.91
C LEU A 144 14.36 11.73 13.29
N ALA A 145 13.78 12.93 13.19
CA ALA A 145 14.43 14.10 12.59
C ALA A 145 14.99 15.09 13.62
N GLU A 146 14.72 14.86 14.91
CA GLU A 146 15.26 15.61 16.04
C GLU A 146 16.54 14.96 16.58
#